data_817894489e209d7de0c4c40558cba304
#
_entry.id   817894489e209d7de0c4c40558cba304
#
_cell.length_a   1.000
_cell.length_b   1.000
_cell.length_c   1.000
_cell.angle_alpha   90.00
_cell.angle_beta   90.00
_cell.angle_gamma   90.00
#
_symmetry.space_group_name_H-M   'P 1'
#
loop_
_entity.id
_entity.type
_entity.pdbx_description
1 polymer ?
#
loop_
_entity_poly.entity_id
_entity_poly.type
_entity_poly.pdbx_seq_one_letter_code
_entity_poly.pdbx_strand_id
1 'polypeptide(L)'
;MGWYFLLAAAGLDLLLPFLLAPFYPGYSHRRQVMSVLGSPESPVRWVYRVWLVALGLLLCAATPDLWAAFGNRSPVLTGLLIAVLCVFALGAGVLAGLFSVNADKAVETAASRIHGVGSVLGFLALAFAPLLVALLAFRDGAGGAGVFSLICFALDVCCF
;
A
#
# COMPACT_ATOMS: atom_id res chain seq x y z
N MET A 1 -8.93 -2.18 -17.83
CA MET A 1 -9.59 -2.69 -16.61
C MET A 1 -8.75 -2.47 -15.33
N GLY A 2 -7.42 -2.47 -15.40
CA GLY A 2 -6.53 -2.29 -14.25
C GLY A 2 -6.69 -0.99 -13.47
N TRP A 3 -7.11 0.09 -14.11
CA TRP A 3 -7.42 1.35 -13.42
C TRP A 3 -8.52 1.22 -12.36
N TYR A 4 -9.53 0.38 -12.62
CA TYR A 4 -10.56 0.08 -11.62
C TYR A 4 -9.99 -0.71 -10.44
N PHE A 5 -8.98 -1.56 -10.67
CA PHE A 5 -8.29 -2.28 -9.60
C PHE A 5 -7.48 -1.31 -8.72
N LEU A 6 -6.78 -0.33 -9.32
CA LEU A 6 -6.07 0.70 -8.55
C LEU A 6 -7.03 1.55 -7.72
N LEU A 7 -8.14 2.01 -8.33
CA LEU A 7 -9.14 2.82 -7.62
C LEU A 7 -9.80 2.02 -6.48
N ALA A 8 -10.16 0.76 -6.74
CA ALA A 8 -10.72 -0.12 -5.72
C ALA A 8 -9.71 -0.39 -4.60
N ALA A 9 -8.45 -0.68 -4.95
CA ALA A 9 -7.38 -0.90 -3.99
C ALA A 9 -7.19 0.33 -3.09
N ALA A 10 -6.99 1.52 -3.68
CA ALA A 10 -6.75 2.74 -2.91
C ALA A 10 -7.99 3.17 -2.09
N GLY A 11 -9.18 3.13 -2.67
CA GLY A 11 -10.41 3.55 -1.99
C GLY A 11 -10.78 2.64 -0.82
N LEU A 12 -10.71 1.32 -1.02
CA LEU A 12 -11.01 0.37 0.04
C LEU A 12 -9.93 0.32 1.12
N ASP A 13 -8.65 0.54 0.77
CA ASP A 13 -7.58 0.59 1.76
C ASP A 13 -7.73 1.77 2.72
N LEU A 14 -8.23 2.90 2.22
CA LEU A 14 -8.58 4.03 3.06
C LEU A 14 -9.83 3.79 3.91
N LEU A 15 -10.86 3.16 3.35
CA LEU A 15 -12.17 3.07 4.00
C LEU A 15 -12.28 1.89 4.97
N LEU A 16 -11.75 0.73 4.59
CA LEU A 16 -11.99 -0.51 5.33
C LEU A 16 -11.51 -0.48 6.78
N PRO A 17 -10.32 0.06 7.11
CA PRO A 17 -9.88 0.15 8.50
C PRO A 17 -10.84 0.98 9.37
N PHE A 18 -11.40 2.06 8.82
CA PHE A 18 -12.39 2.88 9.54
C PHE A 18 -13.72 2.17 9.70
N LEU A 19 -14.15 1.40 8.72
CA LEU A 19 -15.36 0.59 8.79
C LEU A 19 -15.23 -0.57 9.79
N LEU A 20 -14.04 -1.15 9.93
CA LEU A 20 -13.79 -2.27 10.83
C LEU A 20 -13.52 -1.84 12.28
N ALA A 21 -12.96 -0.66 12.48
CA ALA A 21 -12.56 -0.17 13.80
C ALA A 21 -13.70 -0.21 14.87
N PRO A 22 -14.96 0.17 14.58
CA PRO A 22 -16.05 0.11 15.55
C PRO A 22 -16.36 -1.30 16.06
N PHE A 23 -15.98 -2.35 15.31
CA PHE A 23 -16.23 -3.74 15.68
C PHE A 23 -15.11 -4.36 16.52
N TYR A 24 -14.05 -3.58 16.85
CA TYR A 24 -12.98 -4.03 17.73
C TYR A 24 -12.95 -3.17 19.01
N PRO A 25 -13.59 -3.63 20.10
CA PRO A 25 -13.64 -2.89 21.38
C PRO A 25 -12.23 -2.58 21.89
N GLY A 26 -11.99 -1.31 22.25
CA GLY A 26 -10.69 -0.85 22.74
C GLY A 26 -9.67 -0.48 21.65
N TYR A 27 -9.95 -0.74 20.38
CA TYR A 27 -9.12 -0.28 19.27
C TYR A 27 -9.27 1.23 19.04
N SER A 28 -8.17 1.89 18.72
CA SER A 28 -8.17 3.34 18.43
C SER A 28 -7.09 3.67 17.38
N HIS A 29 -7.48 4.25 16.25
CA HIS A 29 -6.56 4.75 15.22
C HIS A 29 -5.55 5.79 15.71
N ARG A 30 -5.83 6.47 16.83
CA ARG A 30 -4.91 7.45 17.43
C ARG A 30 -3.82 6.83 18.29
N ARG A 31 -4.01 5.60 18.74
CA ARG A 31 -3.12 4.93 19.70
C ARG A 31 -2.47 3.67 19.12
N GLN A 32 -3.06 3.11 18.09
CA GLN A 32 -2.64 1.82 17.53
C GLN A 32 -2.51 1.92 16.01
N VAL A 33 -1.57 1.16 15.47
CA VAL A 33 -1.42 1.02 14.02
C VAL A 33 -2.56 0.19 13.43
N MET A 34 -2.92 0.45 12.18
CA MET A 34 -4.04 -0.23 11.51
C MET A 34 -3.88 -1.76 11.44
N SER A 35 -2.65 -2.24 11.35
CA SER A 35 -2.35 -3.68 11.29
C SER A 35 -2.80 -4.47 12.53
N VAL A 36 -3.06 -3.79 13.67
CA VAL A 36 -3.66 -4.42 14.85
C VAL A 36 -5.08 -4.93 14.58
N LEU A 37 -5.80 -4.39 13.57
CA LEU A 37 -7.07 -4.97 13.12
C LEU A 37 -6.93 -6.39 12.59
N GLY A 38 -5.73 -6.79 12.15
CA GLY A 38 -5.40 -8.14 11.72
C GLY A 38 -4.77 -9.03 12.79
N SER A 39 -4.60 -8.55 14.04
CA SER A 39 -3.99 -9.30 15.13
C SER A 39 -4.85 -10.51 15.55
N PRO A 40 -4.26 -11.53 16.20
CA PRO A 40 -5.01 -12.71 16.66
C PRO A 40 -6.19 -12.37 17.59
N GLU A 41 -6.07 -11.29 18.36
CA GLU A 41 -7.07 -10.82 19.32
C GLU A 41 -8.23 -10.07 18.68
N SER A 42 -8.04 -9.61 17.43
CA SER A 42 -9.06 -8.81 16.73
C SER A 42 -10.25 -9.66 16.28
N PRO A 43 -11.49 -9.26 16.58
CA PRO A 43 -12.69 -9.95 16.09
C PRO A 43 -12.86 -9.80 14.57
N VAL A 44 -12.26 -8.76 13.97
CA VAL A 44 -12.35 -8.47 12.52
C VAL A 44 -11.12 -8.95 11.74
N ARG A 45 -10.20 -9.69 12.39
CA ARG A 45 -8.91 -10.11 11.83
C ARG A 45 -9.00 -10.75 10.44
N TRP A 46 -9.98 -11.62 10.23
CA TRP A 46 -10.08 -12.34 8.97
C TRP A 46 -10.50 -11.43 7.81
N VAL A 47 -11.44 -10.52 8.05
CA VAL A 47 -11.85 -9.54 7.04
C VAL A 47 -10.68 -8.65 6.66
N TYR A 48 -9.97 -8.11 7.66
CA TYR A 48 -8.83 -7.24 7.43
C TYR A 48 -7.67 -7.96 6.72
N ARG A 49 -7.33 -9.19 7.13
CA ARG A 49 -6.24 -9.97 6.52
C ARG A 49 -6.56 -10.40 5.09
N VAL A 50 -7.77 -10.86 4.83
CA VAL A 50 -8.23 -11.19 3.46
C VAL A 50 -8.17 -9.93 2.58
N TRP A 51 -8.57 -8.79 3.13
CA TRP A 51 -8.46 -7.52 2.42
C TRP A 51 -7.00 -7.19 2.05
N LEU A 52 -6.04 -7.29 2.97
CA LEU A 52 -4.64 -7.03 2.67
C LEU A 52 -4.10 -7.91 1.52
N VAL A 53 -4.45 -9.19 1.52
CA VAL A 53 -4.08 -10.08 0.41
C VAL A 53 -4.75 -9.62 -0.89
N ALA A 54 -6.04 -9.28 -0.85
CA ALA A 54 -6.78 -8.78 -2.01
C ALA A 54 -6.19 -7.46 -2.53
N LEU A 55 -5.80 -6.54 -1.64
CA LEU A 55 -5.11 -5.30 -1.97
C LEU A 55 -3.84 -5.58 -2.79
N GLY A 56 -2.98 -6.46 -2.29
CA GLY A 56 -1.76 -6.85 -3.01
C GLY A 56 -2.04 -7.45 -4.39
N LEU A 57 -3.03 -8.34 -4.48
CA LEU A 57 -3.42 -8.94 -5.76
C LEU A 57 -4.01 -7.93 -6.75
N LEU A 58 -4.86 -7.00 -6.28
CA LEU A 58 -5.42 -5.93 -7.12
C LEU A 58 -4.35 -5.01 -7.68
N LEU A 59 -3.35 -4.63 -6.86
CA LEU A 59 -2.24 -3.81 -7.30
C LEU A 59 -1.37 -4.54 -8.35
N CYS A 60 -1.06 -5.82 -8.14
CA CYS A 60 -0.36 -6.63 -9.13
C CYS A 60 -1.16 -6.77 -10.43
N ALA A 61 -2.47 -6.99 -10.35
CA ALA A 61 -3.35 -7.12 -11.50
C ALA A 61 -3.47 -5.81 -12.33
N ALA A 62 -3.17 -4.65 -11.73
CA ALA A 62 -3.17 -3.36 -12.41
C ALA A 62 -1.89 -3.08 -13.23
N THR A 63 -0.81 -3.82 -12.98
CA THR A 63 0.51 -3.54 -13.60
C THR A 63 0.53 -3.62 -15.13
N PRO A 64 -0.21 -4.54 -15.81
CA PRO A 64 -0.26 -4.54 -17.28
C PRO A 64 -0.84 -3.25 -17.87
N ASP A 65 -1.88 -2.67 -17.24
CA ASP A 65 -2.47 -1.42 -17.73
C ASP A 65 -1.52 -0.22 -17.50
N LEU A 66 -0.74 -0.23 -16.41
CA LEU A 66 0.33 0.76 -16.20
C LEU A 66 1.40 0.66 -17.28
N TRP A 67 1.82 -0.56 -17.61
CA TRP A 67 2.78 -0.76 -18.69
C TRP A 67 2.23 -0.32 -20.05
N ALA A 68 0.98 -0.66 -20.36
CA ALA A 68 0.33 -0.25 -21.61
C ALA A 68 0.20 1.29 -21.71
N ALA A 69 -0.02 1.98 -20.59
CA ALA A 69 -0.18 3.44 -20.57
C ALA A 69 1.15 4.20 -20.72
N PHE A 70 2.22 3.73 -20.06
CA PHE A 70 3.45 4.52 -19.90
C PHE A 70 4.71 3.81 -20.43
N GLY A 71 4.66 2.50 -20.71
CA GLY A 71 5.83 1.70 -21.10
C GLY A 71 6.51 2.20 -22.37
N ASN A 72 5.74 2.60 -23.38
CA ASN A 72 6.29 3.14 -24.64
C ASN A 72 6.94 4.50 -24.48
N ARG A 73 6.58 5.28 -23.45
CA ARG A 73 7.10 6.64 -23.21
C ARG A 73 8.37 6.63 -22.41
N SER A 74 8.44 5.77 -21.40
CA SER A 74 9.63 5.55 -20.59
C SER A 74 9.62 4.15 -19.98
N PRO A 75 10.19 3.14 -20.66
CA PRO A 75 10.24 1.77 -20.15
C PRO A 75 10.89 1.68 -18.76
N VAL A 76 11.96 2.46 -18.54
CA VAL A 76 12.69 2.44 -17.28
C VAL A 76 11.85 3.00 -16.13
N LEU A 77 11.26 4.20 -16.28
CA LEU A 77 10.44 4.80 -15.21
C LEU A 77 9.17 3.96 -14.94
N THR A 78 8.56 3.42 -15.99
CA THR A 78 7.40 2.55 -15.86
C THR A 78 7.75 1.25 -15.16
N GLY A 79 8.87 0.64 -15.53
CA GLY A 79 9.38 -0.57 -14.86
C GLY A 79 9.69 -0.32 -13.39
N LEU A 80 10.30 0.82 -13.03
CA LEU A 80 10.55 1.21 -11.65
C LEU A 80 9.24 1.43 -10.87
N LEU A 81 8.24 2.12 -11.47
CA LEU A 81 6.94 2.32 -10.84
C LEU A 81 6.24 0.99 -10.56
N ILE A 82 6.25 0.07 -11.53
CA ILE A 82 5.69 -1.28 -11.35
C ILE A 82 6.45 -2.04 -10.26
N ALA A 83 7.79 -1.99 -10.25
CA ALA A 83 8.60 -2.66 -9.22
C ALA A 83 8.26 -2.14 -7.81
N VAL A 84 8.16 -0.82 -7.64
CA VAL A 84 7.77 -0.18 -6.38
C VAL A 84 6.39 -0.64 -5.92
N LEU A 85 5.41 -0.65 -6.82
CA LEU A 85 4.06 -1.12 -6.51
C LEU A 85 4.04 -2.62 -6.17
N CYS A 86 4.82 -3.45 -6.86
CA CYS A 86 4.92 -4.87 -6.55
C CYS A 86 5.59 -5.13 -5.19
N VAL A 87 6.62 -4.36 -4.83
CA VAL A 87 7.25 -4.47 -3.50
C VAL A 87 6.24 -4.12 -2.39
N PHE A 88 5.46 -3.05 -2.58
CA PHE A 88 4.38 -2.70 -1.65
C PHE A 88 3.30 -3.78 -1.63
N ALA A 89 2.80 -4.21 -2.78
CA ALA A 89 1.75 -5.21 -2.92
C ALA A 89 2.11 -6.53 -2.23
N LEU A 90 3.34 -6.99 -2.41
CA LEU A 90 3.82 -8.23 -1.79
C LEU A 90 4.15 -8.03 -0.31
N GLY A 91 4.83 -6.95 0.06
CA GLY A 91 5.28 -6.69 1.43
C GLY A 91 4.15 -6.27 2.36
N ALA A 92 3.52 -5.12 2.09
CA ALA A 92 2.46 -4.55 2.93
C ALA A 92 1.07 -5.11 2.63
N GLY A 93 0.87 -5.73 1.46
CA GLY A 93 -0.35 -6.43 1.10
C GLY A 93 -0.28 -7.91 1.48
N VAL A 94 0.30 -8.74 0.60
CA VAL A 94 0.23 -10.21 0.71
C VAL A 94 0.90 -10.72 1.99
N LEU A 95 2.16 -10.36 2.26
CA LEU A 95 2.87 -10.84 3.45
C LEU A 95 2.20 -10.33 4.72
N ALA A 96 1.79 -9.06 4.76
CA ALA A 96 1.09 -8.49 5.90
C ALA A 96 -0.28 -9.14 6.15
N GLY A 97 -0.97 -9.58 5.11
CA GLY A 97 -2.23 -10.33 5.23
C GLY A 97 -2.03 -11.78 5.69
N LEU A 98 -0.95 -12.44 5.26
CA LEU A 98 -0.65 -13.83 5.65
C LEU A 98 -0.06 -13.92 7.06
N PHE A 99 0.76 -12.97 7.46
CA PHE A 99 1.45 -12.91 8.76
C PHE A 99 0.91 -11.74 9.58
N SER A 100 0.40 -12.00 10.78
CA SER A 100 -0.20 -10.95 11.62
C SER A 100 0.82 -10.34 12.57
N VAL A 101 0.59 -9.08 12.95
CA VAL A 101 1.20 -8.48 14.13
C VAL A 101 0.51 -9.00 15.40
N ASN A 102 1.18 -8.86 16.56
CA ASN A 102 0.55 -9.01 17.85
C ASN A 102 -0.04 -7.66 18.30
N ALA A 103 -1.15 -7.67 19.03
CA ALA A 103 -1.73 -6.45 19.61
C ALA A 103 -0.78 -5.83 20.65
N ASP A 104 -0.09 -6.67 21.42
CA ASP A 104 1.00 -6.24 22.30
C ASP A 104 2.33 -6.22 21.54
N LYS A 105 2.91 -5.03 21.41
CA LYS A 105 4.20 -4.80 20.74
C LYS A 105 5.39 -5.44 21.47
N ALA A 106 5.25 -5.75 22.76
CA ALA A 106 6.30 -6.42 23.52
C ALA A 106 6.44 -7.91 23.15
N VAL A 107 5.40 -8.49 22.55
CA VAL A 107 5.42 -9.89 22.11
C VAL A 107 5.89 -9.96 20.66
N GLU A 108 7.13 -10.40 20.47
CA GLU A 108 7.72 -10.56 19.15
C GLU A 108 7.64 -12.02 18.69
N THR A 109 7.01 -12.26 17.55
CA THR A 109 6.90 -13.58 16.91
C THR A 109 7.52 -13.56 15.52
N ALA A 110 7.83 -14.72 14.95
CA ALA A 110 8.29 -14.82 13.58
C ALA A 110 7.27 -14.20 12.60
N ALA A 111 5.98 -14.40 12.85
CA ALA A 111 4.91 -13.80 12.03
C ALA A 111 4.94 -12.26 12.11
N SER A 112 5.06 -11.69 13.32
CA SER A 112 5.11 -10.23 13.48
C SER A 112 6.37 -9.61 12.86
N ARG A 113 7.50 -10.33 12.86
CA ARG A 113 8.72 -9.90 12.17
C ARG A 113 8.55 -9.88 10.64
N ILE A 114 8.01 -10.97 10.07
CA ILE A 114 7.76 -11.05 8.62
C ILE A 114 6.80 -9.93 8.20
N HIS A 115 5.71 -9.73 8.93
CA HIS A 115 4.78 -8.63 8.72
C HIS A 115 5.49 -7.27 8.77
N GLY A 116 6.27 -7.03 9.84
CA GLY A 116 6.96 -5.75 10.05
C GLY A 116 7.97 -5.45 8.94
N VAL A 117 8.85 -6.40 8.62
CA VAL A 117 9.85 -6.23 7.55
C VAL A 117 9.17 -6.03 6.21
N GLY A 118 8.16 -6.85 5.87
CA GLY A 118 7.42 -6.72 4.62
C GLY A 118 6.72 -5.36 4.49
N SER A 119 6.07 -4.91 5.56
CA SER A 119 5.40 -3.61 5.59
C SER A 119 6.39 -2.45 5.47
N VAL A 120 7.49 -2.45 6.23
CA VAL A 120 8.51 -1.38 6.16
C VAL A 120 9.09 -1.28 4.75
N LEU A 121 9.52 -2.39 4.16
CA LEU A 121 10.05 -2.39 2.79
C LEU A 121 9.00 -1.95 1.77
N GLY A 122 7.75 -2.41 1.95
CA GLY A 122 6.63 -2.03 1.10
C GLY A 122 6.35 -0.53 1.13
N PHE A 123 6.19 0.05 2.30
CA PHE A 123 5.90 1.48 2.45
C PHE A 123 7.08 2.36 2.03
N LEU A 124 8.31 1.98 2.37
CA LEU A 124 9.50 2.70 1.89
C LEU A 124 9.58 2.71 0.36
N ALA A 125 9.26 1.60 -0.30
CA ALA A 125 9.20 1.56 -1.75
C ALA A 125 8.06 2.45 -2.27
N LEU A 126 6.85 2.34 -1.71
CA LEU A 126 5.67 3.08 -2.15
C LEU A 126 5.87 4.59 -2.08
N ALA A 127 6.63 5.10 -1.10
CA ALA A 127 6.93 6.52 -0.96
C ALA A 127 7.58 7.12 -2.22
N PHE A 128 8.25 6.31 -3.05
CA PHE A 128 8.82 6.76 -4.33
C PHE A 128 7.83 6.75 -5.50
N ALA A 129 6.64 6.16 -5.35
CA ALA A 129 5.67 6.08 -6.43
C ALA A 129 5.23 7.48 -6.93
N PRO A 130 4.90 8.47 -6.07
CA PRO A 130 4.54 9.81 -6.55
C PRO A 130 5.68 10.50 -7.30
N LEU A 131 6.95 10.30 -6.92
CA LEU A 131 8.10 10.83 -7.66
C LEU A 131 8.17 10.24 -9.07
N LEU A 132 8.01 8.92 -9.21
CA LEU A 132 8.04 8.26 -10.52
C LEU A 132 6.87 8.69 -11.40
N VAL A 133 5.68 8.86 -10.81
CA VAL A 133 4.51 9.42 -11.51
C VAL A 133 4.76 10.86 -11.95
N ALA A 134 5.39 11.70 -11.12
CA ALA A 134 5.74 13.06 -11.49
C ALA A 134 6.69 13.09 -12.70
N LEU A 135 7.74 12.27 -12.69
CA LEU A 135 8.70 12.17 -13.79
C LEU A 135 8.04 11.69 -15.10
N LEU A 136 7.13 10.74 -15.02
CA LEU A 136 6.33 10.29 -16.17
C LEU A 136 5.42 11.40 -16.69
N ALA A 137 4.71 12.10 -15.79
CA ALA A 137 3.81 13.20 -16.15
C ALA A 137 4.55 14.36 -16.82
N PHE A 138 5.73 14.75 -16.33
CA PHE A 138 6.53 15.80 -16.97
C PHE A 138 7.01 15.39 -18.37
N ARG A 139 7.38 14.13 -18.57
CA ARG A 139 7.74 13.62 -19.91
C ARG A 139 6.57 13.63 -20.87
N ASP A 140 5.35 13.51 -20.37
CA ASP A 140 4.10 13.56 -21.16
C ASP A 140 3.61 14.99 -21.41
N GLY A 141 4.31 16.01 -20.91
CA GLY A 141 3.87 17.41 -20.98
C GLY A 141 2.72 17.74 -20.03
N ALA A 142 2.34 16.82 -19.15
CA ALA A 142 1.29 17.00 -18.13
C ALA A 142 1.83 17.71 -16.88
N GLY A 143 2.32 18.94 -17.03
CA GLY A 143 3.03 19.67 -15.98
C GLY A 143 2.24 19.81 -14.68
N GLY A 144 0.93 20.05 -14.75
CA GLY A 144 0.07 20.15 -13.55
C GLY A 144 0.03 18.85 -12.75
N ALA A 145 -0.12 17.70 -13.41
CA ALA A 145 -0.09 16.40 -12.78
C ALA A 145 1.30 16.08 -12.19
N GLY A 146 2.38 16.48 -12.90
CA GLY A 146 3.75 16.33 -12.42
C GLY A 146 4.00 17.11 -11.13
N VAL A 147 3.60 18.39 -11.08
CA VAL A 147 3.73 19.23 -9.87
C VAL A 147 2.91 18.66 -8.70
N PHE A 148 1.67 18.27 -8.95
CA PHE A 148 0.82 17.66 -7.93
C PHE A 148 1.48 16.40 -7.34
N SER A 149 2.00 15.52 -8.19
CA SER A 149 2.68 14.29 -7.73
C SER A 149 3.97 14.58 -6.96
N LEU A 150 4.73 15.63 -7.32
CA LEU A 150 5.89 16.06 -6.54
C LEU A 150 5.50 16.58 -5.15
N ILE A 151 4.38 17.31 -5.04
CA ILE A 151 3.87 17.76 -3.74
C ILE A 151 3.50 16.53 -2.89
N CYS A 152 2.82 15.54 -3.46
CA CYS A 152 2.52 14.29 -2.77
C CYS A 152 3.81 13.60 -2.28
N PHE A 153 4.83 13.48 -3.14
CA PHE A 153 6.12 12.92 -2.75
C PHE A 153 6.77 13.67 -1.58
N ALA A 154 6.78 15.00 -1.64
CA ALA A 154 7.35 15.82 -0.56
C ALA A 154 6.59 15.62 0.75
N LEU A 155 5.26 15.53 0.71
CA LEU A 155 4.43 15.25 1.89
C LEU A 155 4.70 13.85 2.44
N ASP A 156 4.81 12.83 1.58
CA ASP A 156 5.15 11.47 1.98
C ASP A 156 6.49 11.43 2.73
N VAL A 157 7.53 12.06 2.18
CA VAL A 157 8.86 12.12 2.83
C VAL A 157 8.83 12.88 4.16
N CYS A 158 8.00 13.93 4.28
CA CYS A 158 7.87 14.69 5.53
C CYS A 158 7.08 13.93 6.61
N CYS A 159 6.22 12.98 6.22
CA CYS A 159 5.37 12.21 7.14
C CYS A 159 6.00 10.87 7.55
N PHE A 160 7.09 10.43 6.90
CA PHE A 160 7.81 9.20 7.19
C PHE A 160 8.82 9.38 8.31
#